data_73389107ca1988571ad080dbf6096498
#
_entry.id   73389107ca1988571ad080dbf6096498
#
_cell.length_a   1.000
_cell.length_b   1.000
_cell.length_c   1.000
_cell.angle_alpha   90.00
_cell.angle_beta   90.00
_cell.angle_gamma   90.00
#
_symmetry.space_group_name_H-M   'P 1'
#
loop_
_entity.id
_entity.type
_entity.pdbx_description
1 polymer ?
#
loop_
_entity_poly.entity_id
_entity_poly.type
_entity_poly.pdbx_seq_one_letter_code
_entity_poly.pdbx_strand_id
1 'polypeptide(L)'
;YENSIIFFYGDHGGPFPRYKRALYETGIKVPLVVKFSGQNKAGSINDELISFIDYAPSVLSLANIKPPSIMQGKAQFGSYKSDKKSEFIFASSDRFDEQVDRLRSVRFGTFKYIRNFNPEISNALPVSYREQMPMMKHLNKLWDANELEDNASLWFKTPKPNEELYNLKNDPYELKNLVSKVELQDTLAFLRKRLDRWIIETEDLGEFPEIELIKKWFPEGKPKTISPLKSTINNNKIYLSHLDQATSIVWKETKDSIWSNYTQPLDFSETIQAKGVRIGYEDSSLSTFFSK
;
A
#
# COMPACT_ATOMS: atom_id res chain seq x y z
N TYR A 1 -21.96 -19.99 3.75
CA TYR A 1 -22.25 -18.63 3.30
C TYR A 1 -22.80 -17.76 4.43
N GLU A 2 -23.77 -18.25 5.22
CA GLU A 2 -24.47 -17.48 6.27
C GLU A 2 -23.51 -16.96 7.35
N ASN A 3 -22.57 -17.77 7.78
CA ASN A 3 -21.60 -17.47 8.83
C ASN A 3 -20.30 -16.81 8.30
N SER A 4 -20.26 -16.47 7.02
CA SER A 4 -19.07 -15.86 6.40
C SER A 4 -19.20 -14.35 6.33
N ILE A 5 -18.07 -13.67 6.52
CA ILE A 5 -17.90 -12.25 6.14
C ILE A 5 -17.16 -12.26 4.81
N ILE A 6 -17.71 -11.55 3.81
CA ILE A 6 -17.18 -11.53 2.45
C ILE A 6 -16.87 -10.09 2.06
N PHE A 7 -15.62 -9.83 1.65
CA PHE A 7 -15.20 -8.59 1.03
C PHE A 7 -15.10 -8.80 -0.47
N PHE A 8 -15.87 -8.04 -1.23
CA PHE A 8 -15.77 -7.97 -2.68
C PHE A 8 -15.31 -6.57 -3.07
N TYR A 9 -14.18 -6.46 -3.75
CA TYR A 9 -13.60 -5.18 -4.15
C TYR A 9 -12.72 -5.34 -5.39
N GLY A 10 -12.49 -4.23 -6.12
CA GLY A 10 -11.44 -4.16 -7.13
C GLY A 10 -10.10 -3.83 -6.48
N ASP A 11 -9.00 -4.28 -7.06
CA ASP A 11 -7.64 -3.96 -6.62
C ASP A 11 -7.16 -2.61 -7.21
N HIS A 12 -7.68 -2.23 -8.38
CA HIS A 12 -7.41 -0.98 -9.07
C HIS A 12 -8.46 -0.72 -10.16
N GLY A 13 -8.38 0.42 -10.84
CA GLY A 13 -9.20 0.73 -12.02
C GLY A 13 -8.89 -0.18 -13.22
N GLY A 14 -9.71 -0.07 -14.28
CA GLY A 14 -9.57 -0.88 -15.50
C GLY A 14 -8.19 -0.71 -16.20
N PRO A 15 -7.82 -1.60 -17.14
CA PRO A 15 -6.52 -1.59 -17.80
C PRO A 15 -6.44 -0.57 -18.95
N PHE A 16 -6.90 0.66 -18.73
CA PHE A 16 -6.95 1.74 -19.71
C PHE A 16 -6.01 2.88 -19.34
N PRO A 17 -5.60 3.77 -20.30
CA PRO A 17 -4.96 5.04 -20.00
C PRO A 17 -5.77 5.85 -18.99
N ARG A 18 -5.09 6.53 -18.06
CA ARG A 18 -5.69 7.26 -16.92
C ARG A 18 -6.44 6.40 -15.88
N TYR A 19 -6.43 5.07 -16.01
CA TYR A 19 -7.05 4.13 -15.06
C TYR A 19 -5.95 3.44 -14.24
N LYS A 20 -5.70 2.16 -14.50
CA LYS A 20 -4.71 1.38 -13.74
C LYS A 20 -3.39 2.16 -13.58
N ARG A 21 -2.89 2.26 -12.34
CA ARG A 21 -1.64 2.92 -11.93
C ARG A 21 -1.65 4.45 -11.99
N ALA A 22 -2.72 5.09 -12.48
CA ALA A 22 -2.90 6.52 -12.36
C ALA A 22 -3.48 6.88 -10.99
N LEU A 23 -3.11 8.06 -10.45
CA LEU A 23 -3.66 8.57 -9.18
C LEU A 23 -5.02 9.26 -9.35
N TYR A 24 -5.60 9.23 -10.55
CA TYR A 24 -6.96 9.70 -10.80
C TYR A 24 -7.99 8.74 -10.18
N GLU A 25 -9.20 9.22 -9.90
CA GLU A 25 -10.30 8.39 -9.36
C GLU A 25 -10.54 7.14 -10.21
N THR A 26 -10.41 7.26 -11.53
CA THR A 26 -10.52 6.13 -12.47
C THR A 26 -9.51 5.02 -12.20
N GLY A 27 -8.36 5.34 -11.60
CA GLY A 27 -7.31 4.40 -11.25
C GLY A 27 -7.40 3.86 -9.82
N ILE A 28 -7.84 4.69 -8.86
CA ILE A 28 -7.75 4.36 -7.43
C ILE A 28 -9.10 4.23 -6.71
N LYS A 29 -10.20 4.78 -7.25
CA LYS A 29 -11.53 4.58 -6.69
C LYS A 29 -12.10 3.26 -7.18
N VAL A 30 -12.19 2.29 -6.31
CA VAL A 30 -12.69 0.94 -6.61
C VAL A 30 -13.98 0.64 -5.83
N PRO A 31 -14.84 -0.27 -6.34
CA PRO A 31 -15.98 -0.73 -5.57
C PRO A 31 -15.53 -1.50 -4.34
N LEU A 32 -16.28 -1.37 -3.26
CA LEU A 32 -16.17 -2.19 -2.06
C LEU A 32 -17.57 -2.60 -1.62
N VAL A 33 -17.84 -3.91 -1.58
CA VAL A 33 -19.05 -4.48 -1.02
C VAL A 33 -18.68 -5.43 0.11
N VAL A 34 -19.27 -5.25 1.28
CA VAL A 34 -19.01 -6.12 2.43
C VAL A 34 -20.31 -6.80 2.85
N LYS A 35 -20.34 -8.12 2.78
CA LYS A 35 -21.40 -8.95 3.36
C LYS A 35 -20.99 -9.34 4.77
N PHE A 36 -21.79 -8.99 5.75
CA PHE A 36 -21.59 -9.41 7.14
C PHE A 36 -22.35 -10.72 7.44
N SER A 37 -21.90 -11.46 8.46
CA SER A 37 -22.61 -12.60 8.99
C SER A 37 -24.03 -12.19 9.43
N GLY A 38 -25.02 -13.07 9.23
CA GLY A 38 -26.40 -12.82 9.60
C GLY A 38 -27.10 -11.70 8.80
N GLN A 39 -26.55 -11.31 7.63
CA GLN A 39 -27.09 -10.25 6.74
C GLN A 39 -27.31 -8.89 7.43
N ASN A 40 -26.59 -8.64 8.52
CA ASN A 40 -26.67 -7.36 9.21
C ASN A 40 -26.24 -6.21 8.27
N LYS A 41 -27.05 -5.14 8.22
CA LYS A 41 -26.89 -3.99 7.33
C LYS A 41 -27.03 -4.30 5.84
N ALA A 42 -27.67 -5.40 5.45
CA ALA A 42 -27.92 -5.69 4.05
C ALA A 42 -28.64 -4.53 3.34
N GLY A 43 -28.18 -4.20 2.12
CA GLY A 43 -28.71 -3.10 1.30
C GLY A 43 -28.32 -1.68 1.75
N SER A 44 -27.51 -1.52 2.82
CA SER A 44 -27.03 -0.19 3.22
C SER A 44 -25.91 0.31 2.29
N ILE A 45 -25.87 1.64 2.11
CA ILE A 45 -24.80 2.34 1.39
C ILE A 45 -23.98 3.14 2.40
N ASN A 46 -22.67 3.13 2.23
CA ASN A 46 -21.73 3.91 3.06
C ASN A 46 -20.85 4.76 2.14
N ASP A 47 -20.93 6.08 2.28
CA ASP A 47 -20.15 7.06 1.52
C ASP A 47 -18.89 7.53 2.25
N GLU A 48 -18.52 6.88 3.35
CA GLU A 48 -17.29 7.20 4.10
C GLU A 48 -16.04 6.86 3.27
N LEU A 49 -15.00 7.67 3.42
CA LEU A 49 -13.71 7.41 2.77
C LEU A 49 -13.02 6.23 3.43
N ILE A 50 -12.78 5.18 2.66
CA ILE A 50 -12.07 3.96 3.08
C ILE A 50 -10.87 3.75 2.16
N SER A 51 -9.70 3.49 2.73
CA SER A 51 -8.48 3.17 2.00
C SER A 51 -8.12 1.69 2.16
N PHE A 52 -7.31 1.14 1.27
CA PHE A 52 -6.80 -0.24 1.40
C PHE A 52 -6.03 -0.47 2.70
N ILE A 53 -5.36 0.54 3.24
CA ILE A 53 -4.67 0.43 4.54
C ILE A 53 -5.65 0.14 5.70
N ASP A 54 -6.96 0.41 5.51
CA ASP A 54 -8.01 0.17 6.50
C ASP A 54 -8.53 -1.29 6.48
N TYR A 55 -8.21 -2.07 5.44
CA TYR A 55 -8.75 -3.43 5.28
C TYR A 55 -8.18 -4.38 6.33
N ALA A 56 -6.85 -4.44 6.47
CA ALA A 56 -6.23 -5.34 7.45
C ALA A 56 -6.68 -5.07 8.89
N PRO A 57 -6.66 -3.82 9.42
CA PRO A 57 -7.18 -3.54 10.75
C PRO A 57 -8.68 -3.82 10.87
N SER A 58 -9.47 -3.67 9.79
CA SER A 58 -10.91 -4.01 9.80
C SER A 58 -11.13 -5.52 9.90
N VAL A 59 -10.34 -6.33 9.19
CA VAL A 59 -10.41 -7.80 9.25
C VAL A 59 -10.04 -8.29 10.66
N LEU A 60 -8.96 -7.77 11.24
CA LEU A 60 -8.59 -8.10 12.62
C LEU A 60 -9.70 -7.73 13.62
N SER A 61 -10.26 -6.54 13.47
CA SER A 61 -11.36 -6.07 14.31
C SER A 61 -12.62 -6.94 14.20
N LEU A 62 -12.95 -7.41 13.02
CA LEU A 62 -14.06 -8.35 12.78
C LEU A 62 -13.80 -9.73 13.40
N ALA A 63 -12.54 -10.15 13.48
CA ALA A 63 -12.10 -11.35 14.19
C ALA A 63 -11.98 -11.14 15.72
N ASN A 64 -12.39 -9.99 16.25
CA ASN A 64 -12.23 -9.57 17.65
C ASN A 64 -10.76 -9.51 18.11
N ILE A 65 -9.84 -9.25 17.19
CA ILE A 65 -8.42 -9.05 17.45
C ILE A 65 -8.10 -7.56 17.38
N LYS A 66 -7.48 -7.02 18.43
CA LYS A 66 -7.07 -5.61 18.45
C LYS A 66 -5.98 -5.37 17.41
N PRO A 67 -6.18 -4.44 16.45
CA PRO A 67 -5.16 -4.10 15.47
C PRO A 67 -3.88 -3.59 16.15
N PRO A 68 -2.69 -4.05 15.74
CA PRO A 68 -1.42 -3.52 16.22
C PRO A 68 -1.27 -2.03 15.93
N SER A 69 -0.62 -1.28 16.83
CA SER A 69 -0.42 0.17 16.70
C SER A 69 0.48 0.58 15.52
N ILE A 70 1.26 -0.36 14.99
CA ILE A 70 2.08 -0.14 13.79
C ILE A 70 1.25 0.00 12.51
N MET A 71 0.00 -0.44 12.49
CA MET A 71 -0.89 -0.27 11.35
C MET A 71 -1.31 1.19 11.21
N GLN A 72 -1.05 1.79 10.06
CA GLN A 72 -1.43 3.18 9.76
C GLN A 72 -2.93 3.35 9.49
N GLY A 73 -3.58 2.29 8.99
CA GLY A 73 -5.02 2.27 8.71
C GLY A 73 -5.86 2.14 9.96
N LYS A 74 -7.16 2.39 9.83
CA LYS A 74 -8.16 2.32 10.90
C LYS A 74 -9.15 1.22 10.64
N ALA A 75 -9.56 0.49 11.67
CA ALA A 75 -10.67 -0.44 11.54
C ALA A 75 -11.97 0.30 11.21
N GLN A 76 -12.61 -0.06 10.12
CA GLN A 76 -13.89 0.49 9.66
C GLN A 76 -15.07 -0.36 10.15
N PHE A 77 -14.80 -1.59 10.60
CA PHE A 77 -15.79 -2.58 11.02
C PHE A 77 -15.30 -3.33 12.26
N GLY A 78 -16.23 -4.01 12.96
CA GLY A 78 -15.91 -4.90 14.08
C GLY A 78 -15.79 -4.19 15.44
N SER A 79 -15.29 -4.94 16.43
CA SER A 79 -15.24 -4.53 17.85
C SER A 79 -14.29 -3.36 18.12
N TYR A 80 -13.31 -3.16 17.24
CA TYR A 80 -12.32 -2.08 17.34
C TYR A 80 -12.50 -1.03 16.25
N LYS A 81 -13.73 -0.91 15.71
CA LYS A 81 -14.06 0.15 14.75
C LYS A 81 -13.67 1.51 15.30
N SER A 82 -12.99 2.32 14.50
CA SER A 82 -12.63 3.69 14.85
C SER A 82 -13.85 4.61 14.87
N ASP A 83 -13.98 5.42 15.93
CA ASP A 83 -15.00 6.46 16.00
C ASP A 83 -14.68 7.67 15.12
N LYS A 84 -13.41 7.80 14.70
CA LYS A 84 -12.95 8.91 13.85
C LYS A 84 -13.00 8.50 12.39
N LYS A 85 -13.85 9.16 11.60
CA LYS A 85 -13.88 9.03 10.14
C LYS A 85 -12.55 9.46 9.52
N SER A 86 -12.22 8.87 8.38
CA SER A 86 -11.07 9.32 7.58
C SER A 86 -11.48 10.56 6.80
N GLU A 87 -10.85 11.70 7.11
CA GLU A 87 -11.08 12.95 6.38
C GLU A 87 -10.26 13.02 5.08
N PHE A 88 -9.11 12.32 5.08
CA PHE A 88 -8.15 12.33 3.99
C PHE A 88 -7.90 10.93 3.47
N ILE A 89 -7.73 10.84 2.15
CA ILE A 89 -7.15 9.67 1.48
C ILE A 89 -5.89 10.12 0.76
N PHE A 90 -4.80 9.39 0.98
CA PHE A 90 -3.52 9.60 0.30
C PHE A 90 -3.25 8.46 -0.67
N ALA A 91 -2.55 8.76 -1.75
CA ALA A 91 -2.05 7.77 -2.68
C ALA A 91 -0.69 8.19 -3.25
N SER A 92 0.11 7.20 -3.61
CA SER A 92 1.45 7.37 -4.16
C SER A 92 1.66 6.49 -5.39
N SER A 93 2.54 6.95 -6.28
CA SER A 93 3.05 6.16 -7.39
C SER A 93 4.50 6.56 -7.63
N ASP A 94 5.42 5.57 -7.65
CA ASP A 94 6.85 5.78 -7.87
C ASP A 94 7.39 4.96 -9.05
N ARG A 95 6.74 3.84 -9.37
CA ARG A 95 7.16 2.97 -10.44
C ARG A 95 5.95 2.47 -11.24
N PHE A 96 6.13 2.39 -12.53
CA PHE A 96 5.18 1.85 -13.47
C PHE A 96 5.87 0.76 -14.32
N ASP A 97 5.94 -0.45 -13.80
CA ASP A 97 6.77 -1.56 -14.31
C ASP A 97 8.25 -1.13 -14.47
N GLU A 98 8.79 -1.06 -15.69
CA GLU A 98 10.14 -0.61 -15.98
C GLU A 98 10.34 0.92 -15.92
N GLN A 99 9.26 1.70 -15.84
CA GLN A 99 9.31 3.17 -15.81
C GLN A 99 9.23 3.70 -14.39
N VAL A 100 9.94 4.79 -14.11
CA VAL A 100 9.94 5.48 -12.83
C VAL A 100 9.29 6.85 -13.00
N ASP A 101 8.32 7.15 -12.14
CA ASP A 101 7.71 8.47 -12.06
C ASP A 101 7.18 8.67 -10.63
N ARG A 102 7.42 9.83 -10.04
CA ARG A 102 7.03 10.12 -8.66
C ARG A 102 5.80 11.02 -8.63
N LEU A 103 4.69 10.49 -8.10
CA LEU A 103 3.44 11.21 -7.90
C LEU A 103 2.91 10.98 -6.49
N ARG A 104 2.29 12.02 -5.92
CA ARG A 104 1.58 11.93 -4.63
C ARG A 104 0.25 12.64 -4.73
N SER A 105 -0.77 12.09 -4.08
CA SER A 105 -2.07 12.74 -4.03
C SER A 105 -2.68 12.74 -2.65
N VAL A 106 -3.52 13.74 -2.40
CA VAL A 106 -4.41 13.82 -1.23
C VAL A 106 -5.81 14.19 -1.67
N ARG A 107 -6.80 13.46 -1.16
CA ARG A 107 -8.22 13.77 -1.29
C ARG A 107 -8.77 14.23 0.05
N PHE A 108 -9.54 15.31 0.02
CA PHE A 108 -10.31 15.84 1.16
C PHE A 108 -11.69 16.26 0.67
N GLY A 109 -12.72 15.62 1.19
CA GLY A 109 -14.08 15.85 0.73
C GLY A 109 -14.23 15.59 -0.79
N THR A 110 -14.65 16.64 -1.52
CA THR A 110 -14.79 16.59 -2.98
C THR A 110 -13.55 17.08 -3.73
N PHE A 111 -12.55 17.60 -3.05
CA PHE A 111 -11.33 18.07 -3.68
C PHE A 111 -10.23 17.01 -3.64
N LYS A 112 -9.48 16.94 -4.73
CA LYS A 112 -8.28 16.11 -4.86
C LYS A 112 -7.15 16.93 -5.43
N TYR A 113 -6.01 16.83 -4.77
CA TYR A 113 -4.76 17.45 -5.17
C TYR A 113 -3.75 16.36 -5.53
N ILE A 114 -3.06 16.55 -6.65
CA ILE A 114 -1.97 15.68 -7.13
C ILE A 114 -0.73 16.53 -7.30
N ARG A 115 0.42 16.04 -6.82
CA ARG A 115 1.73 16.62 -7.07
C ARG A 115 2.55 15.68 -7.94
N ASN A 116 3.06 16.19 -9.04
CA ASN A 116 3.93 15.53 -9.98
C ASN A 116 5.37 16.03 -9.75
N PHE A 117 6.27 15.13 -9.36
CA PHE A 117 7.66 15.51 -9.05
C PHE A 117 8.57 15.46 -10.29
N ASN A 118 8.16 14.77 -11.35
CA ASN A 118 8.86 14.65 -12.62
C ASN A 118 7.97 15.18 -13.76
N PRO A 119 7.75 16.49 -13.88
CA PRO A 119 6.83 17.06 -14.86
C PRO A 119 7.28 16.86 -16.31
N GLU A 120 8.58 16.68 -16.57
CA GLU A 120 9.16 16.41 -17.87
C GLU A 120 8.79 15.04 -18.43
N ILE A 121 8.24 14.15 -17.63
CA ILE A 121 7.80 12.81 -18.03
C ILE A 121 6.29 12.84 -18.22
N SER A 122 5.78 12.39 -19.36
CA SER A 122 4.32 12.29 -19.62
C SER A 122 3.69 11.19 -18.77
N ASN A 123 2.36 11.26 -18.59
CA ASN A 123 1.63 10.16 -17.94
C ASN A 123 1.55 8.90 -18.84
N ALA A 124 1.79 9.05 -20.15
CA ALA A 124 1.85 7.96 -21.12
C ALA A 124 3.24 7.30 -21.16
N LEU A 125 3.74 6.88 -19.98
CA LEU A 125 5.00 6.18 -19.88
C LEU A 125 5.06 4.98 -20.83
N PRO A 126 6.16 4.78 -21.60
CA PRO A 126 6.28 3.66 -22.53
C PRO A 126 6.54 2.36 -21.74
N VAL A 127 5.48 1.62 -21.48
CA VAL A 127 5.52 0.34 -20.76
C VAL A 127 5.36 -0.79 -21.76
N SER A 128 6.35 -1.66 -21.87
CA SER A 128 6.51 -2.63 -22.95
C SER A 128 5.29 -3.53 -23.17
N TYR A 129 4.67 -4.04 -22.11
CA TYR A 129 3.48 -4.89 -22.27
C TYR A 129 2.25 -4.07 -22.71
N ARG A 130 2.11 -2.82 -22.24
CA ARG A 130 0.97 -1.96 -22.59
C ARG A 130 1.04 -1.48 -24.03
N GLU A 131 2.24 -1.19 -24.50
CA GLU A 131 2.49 -0.76 -25.90
C GLU A 131 2.12 -1.84 -26.93
N GLN A 132 1.98 -3.10 -26.51
CA GLN A 132 1.51 -4.19 -27.38
C GLN A 132 -0.02 -4.17 -27.59
N MET A 133 -0.77 -3.50 -26.72
CA MET A 133 -2.23 -3.44 -26.80
C MET A 133 -2.67 -2.69 -28.08
N PRO A 134 -3.63 -3.22 -28.87
CA PRO A 134 -4.12 -2.54 -30.08
C PRO A 134 -4.58 -1.11 -29.83
N MET A 135 -5.24 -0.86 -28.71
CA MET A 135 -5.69 0.47 -28.31
C MET A 135 -4.52 1.43 -28.12
N MET A 136 -3.44 1.02 -27.44
CA MET A 136 -2.27 1.88 -27.23
C MET A 136 -1.54 2.17 -28.54
N LYS A 137 -1.40 1.18 -29.40
CA LYS A 137 -0.83 1.38 -30.76
C LYS A 137 -1.63 2.40 -31.56
N HIS A 138 -2.97 2.37 -31.43
CA HIS A 138 -3.82 3.33 -32.10
C HIS A 138 -3.70 4.74 -31.50
N LEU A 139 -3.71 4.85 -30.17
CA LEU A 139 -3.55 6.14 -29.49
C LEU A 139 -2.18 6.77 -29.77
N ASN A 140 -1.10 6.00 -29.76
CA ASN A 140 0.24 6.48 -30.11
C ASN A 140 0.27 7.00 -31.56
N LYS A 141 -0.33 6.27 -32.51
CA LYS A 141 -0.42 6.71 -33.91
C LYS A 141 -1.17 8.04 -34.04
N LEU A 142 -2.30 8.20 -33.35
CA LEU A 142 -3.06 9.47 -33.35
C LEU A 142 -2.26 10.60 -32.68
N TRP A 143 -1.55 10.30 -31.61
CA TRP A 143 -0.67 11.28 -30.95
C TRP A 143 0.45 11.77 -31.89
N ASP A 144 1.15 10.85 -32.55
CA ASP A 144 2.23 11.18 -33.49
C ASP A 144 1.72 11.98 -34.70
N ALA A 145 0.47 11.75 -35.11
CA ALA A 145 -0.19 12.49 -36.19
C ALA A 145 -0.79 13.83 -35.73
N ASN A 146 -0.78 14.18 -34.41
CA ASN A 146 -1.52 15.30 -33.82
C ASN A 146 -3.05 15.24 -34.05
N GLU A 147 -3.61 14.04 -34.08
CA GLU A 147 -5.03 13.77 -34.30
C GLU A 147 -5.80 13.37 -33.05
N LEU A 148 -5.14 13.33 -31.86
CA LEU A 148 -5.80 13.06 -30.59
C LEU A 148 -6.67 14.23 -30.16
N GLU A 149 -7.92 13.92 -29.75
CA GLU A 149 -8.79 14.88 -29.11
C GLU A 149 -8.21 15.45 -27.82
N ASP A 150 -8.60 16.67 -27.44
CA ASP A 150 -8.04 17.41 -26.32
C ASP A 150 -7.97 16.62 -25.02
N ASN A 151 -9.03 15.93 -24.63
CA ASN A 151 -9.08 15.16 -23.38
C ASN A 151 -8.16 13.94 -23.41
N ALA A 152 -8.06 13.25 -24.57
CA ALA A 152 -7.18 12.12 -24.75
C ALA A 152 -5.70 12.56 -24.77
N SER A 153 -5.43 13.73 -25.35
CA SER A 153 -4.09 14.30 -25.43
C SER A 153 -3.49 14.62 -24.06
N LEU A 154 -4.30 14.89 -23.04
CA LEU A 154 -3.83 15.18 -21.66
C LEU A 154 -2.93 14.08 -21.09
N TRP A 155 -3.14 12.82 -21.53
CA TRP A 155 -2.35 11.69 -21.08
C TRP A 155 -0.92 11.70 -21.64
N PHE A 156 -0.73 12.25 -22.85
CA PHE A 156 0.53 12.26 -23.60
C PHE A 156 1.32 13.56 -23.43
N LYS A 157 0.70 14.64 -22.98
CA LYS A 157 1.34 15.96 -22.88
C LYS A 157 2.60 15.95 -22.01
N THR A 158 3.63 16.65 -22.49
CA THR A 158 4.89 16.92 -21.81
C THR A 158 5.25 18.38 -22.00
N PRO A 159 5.62 19.13 -20.95
CA PRO A 159 5.57 18.71 -19.54
C PRO A 159 4.14 18.51 -19.05
N LYS A 160 3.93 17.55 -18.16
CA LYS A 160 2.69 17.47 -17.40
C LYS A 160 2.68 18.57 -16.30
N PRO A 161 1.50 18.98 -15.79
CA PRO A 161 1.45 19.97 -14.73
C PRO A 161 2.23 19.51 -13.48
N ASN A 162 2.98 20.43 -12.84
CA ASN A 162 3.62 20.14 -11.54
C ASN A 162 2.58 19.81 -10.46
N GLU A 163 1.41 20.47 -10.57
CA GLU A 163 0.33 20.33 -9.60
C GLU A 163 -1.01 20.28 -10.32
N GLU A 164 -1.89 19.47 -9.76
CA GLU A 164 -3.25 19.32 -10.27
C GLU A 164 -4.24 19.42 -9.10
N LEU A 165 -5.32 20.18 -9.30
CA LEU A 165 -6.41 20.31 -8.35
C LEU A 165 -7.74 20.03 -9.07
N TYR A 166 -8.56 19.14 -8.51
CA TYR A 166 -9.83 18.75 -9.10
C TYR A 166 -10.97 18.83 -8.10
N ASN A 167 -12.18 19.17 -8.58
CA ASN A 167 -13.40 19.04 -7.81
C ASN A 167 -14.17 17.82 -8.33
N LEU A 168 -14.05 16.71 -7.64
CA LEU A 168 -14.58 15.40 -8.03
C LEU A 168 -16.11 15.35 -8.15
N LYS A 169 -16.83 16.28 -7.52
CA LYS A 169 -18.29 16.40 -7.65
C LYS A 169 -18.69 16.93 -9.02
N ASN A 170 -17.92 17.89 -9.54
CA ASN A 170 -18.23 18.58 -10.80
C ASN A 170 -17.44 18.01 -11.98
N ASP A 171 -16.33 17.35 -11.70
CA ASP A 171 -15.38 16.76 -12.66
C ASP A 171 -14.90 15.39 -12.17
N PRO A 172 -15.74 14.37 -12.22
CA PRO A 172 -15.42 13.04 -11.73
C PRO A 172 -14.33 12.32 -12.53
N TYR A 173 -13.99 12.82 -13.72
CA TYR A 173 -12.93 12.29 -14.58
C TYR A 173 -11.64 13.11 -14.52
N GLU A 174 -11.60 14.17 -13.71
CA GLU A 174 -10.40 14.97 -13.46
C GLU A 174 -9.76 15.52 -14.75
N LEU A 175 -10.60 16.13 -15.61
CA LEU A 175 -10.19 16.68 -16.90
C LEU A 175 -9.85 18.16 -16.85
N LYS A 176 -10.34 18.90 -15.83
CA LYS A 176 -10.17 20.35 -15.69
C LYS A 176 -9.32 20.68 -14.48
N ASN A 177 -8.03 20.89 -14.70
CA ASN A 177 -7.12 21.31 -13.62
C ASN A 177 -7.47 22.72 -13.13
N LEU A 178 -7.78 22.85 -11.84
CA LEU A 178 -8.22 24.07 -11.17
C LEU A 178 -7.08 24.79 -10.43
N VAL A 179 -5.84 24.38 -10.58
CA VAL A 179 -4.68 24.89 -9.82
C VAL A 179 -4.47 26.40 -9.96
N SER A 180 -4.85 26.97 -11.11
CA SER A 180 -4.72 28.40 -11.40
C SER A 180 -5.92 29.25 -10.95
N LYS A 181 -6.96 28.64 -10.38
CA LYS A 181 -8.16 29.34 -9.94
C LYS A 181 -7.91 30.15 -8.68
N VAL A 182 -8.07 31.47 -8.75
CA VAL A 182 -7.80 32.39 -7.64
C VAL A 182 -8.67 32.07 -6.43
N GLU A 183 -9.94 31.76 -6.64
CA GLU A 183 -10.91 31.42 -5.61
C GLU A 183 -10.62 30.11 -4.88
N LEU A 184 -9.70 29.29 -5.36
CA LEU A 184 -9.32 28.00 -4.78
C LEU A 184 -7.92 27.99 -4.17
N GLN A 185 -7.23 29.14 -4.10
CA GLN A 185 -5.84 29.19 -3.61
C GLN A 185 -5.73 28.78 -2.12
N ASP A 186 -6.71 29.10 -1.29
CA ASP A 186 -6.72 28.65 0.11
C ASP A 186 -6.89 27.13 0.22
N THR A 187 -7.78 26.54 -0.59
CA THR A 187 -7.96 25.10 -0.68
C THR A 187 -6.68 24.41 -1.15
N LEU A 188 -6.04 24.97 -2.17
CA LEU A 188 -4.79 24.46 -2.71
C LEU A 188 -3.67 24.50 -1.66
N ALA A 189 -3.51 25.63 -0.97
CA ALA A 189 -2.52 25.79 0.10
C ALA A 189 -2.74 24.81 1.25
N PHE A 190 -4.00 24.61 1.65
CA PHE A 190 -4.37 23.64 2.66
C PHE A 190 -3.98 22.21 2.25
N LEU A 191 -4.30 21.79 1.02
CA LEU A 191 -4.00 20.43 0.52
C LEU A 191 -2.50 20.21 0.33
N ARG A 192 -1.77 21.21 -0.15
CA ARG A 192 -0.29 21.20 -0.22
C ARG A 192 0.31 20.90 1.16
N LYS A 193 -0.07 21.70 2.16
CA LYS A 193 0.42 21.52 3.54
C LYS A 193 0.05 20.16 4.11
N ARG A 194 -1.14 19.64 3.79
CA ARG A 194 -1.58 18.33 4.28
C ARG A 194 -0.80 17.20 3.62
N LEU A 195 -0.49 17.31 2.33
CA LEU A 195 0.34 16.35 1.61
C LEU A 195 1.79 16.37 2.11
N ASP A 196 2.39 17.56 2.28
CA ASP A 196 3.75 17.72 2.81
C ASP A 196 3.89 17.05 4.18
N ARG A 197 2.91 17.29 5.04
CA ARG A 197 2.87 16.68 6.36
C ARG A 197 2.79 15.14 6.29
N TRP A 198 1.98 14.59 5.39
CA TRP A 198 1.86 13.14 5.21
C TRP A 198 3.17 12.53 4.69
N ILE A 199 3.85 13.19 3.74
CA ILE A 199 5.17 12.77 3.23
C ILE A 199 6.18 12.65 4.38
N ILE A 200 6.19 13.63 5.29
CA ILE A 200 7.09 13.63 6.47
C ILE A 200 6.67 12.54 7.47
N GLU A 201 5.37 12.47 7.83
CA GLU A 201 4.84 11.52 8.82
C GLU A 201 5.02 10.05 8.41
N THR A 202 5.06 9.78 7.10
CA THR A 202 5.24 8.42 6.57
C THR A 202 6.68 8.08 6.22
N GLU A 203 7.62 9.00 6.43
CA GLU A 203 9.02 8.83 6.03
C GLU A 203 9.13 8.40 4.56
N ASP A 204 8.43 9.14 3.67
CA ASP A 204 8.30 8.79 2.26
C ASP A 204 9.65 8.57 1.57
N LEU A 205 9.89 7.36 1.10
CA LEU A 205 11.15 6.98 0.45
C LEU A 205 11.20 7.32 -1.05
N GLY A 206 10.11 7.82 -1.64
CA GLY A 206 10.01 8.05 -3.08
C GLY A 206 10.96 9.16 -3.62
N GLU A 207 11.60 9.95 -2.76
CA GLU A 207 12.62 10.92 -3.18
C GLU A 207 13.98 10.27 -3.46
N PHE A 208 14.23 9.09 -2.91
CA PHE A 208 15.51 8.41 -3.08
C PHE A 208 15.51 7.59 -4.38
N PRO A 209 16.59 7.66 -5.18
CA PRO A 209 16.77 6.75 -6.31
C PRO A 209 16.68 5.29 -5.85
N GLU A 210 15.91 4.47 -6.57
CA GLU A 210 15.68 3.06 -6.20
C GLU A 210 16.99 2.27 -6.03
N ILE A 211 17.99 2.58 -6.87
CA ILE A 211 19.31 1.93 -6.78
C ILE A 211 20.01 2.21 -5.45
N GLU A 212 19.79 3.38 -4.85
CA GLU A 212 20.37 3.71 -3.53
C GLU A 212 19.61 2.99 -2.42
N LEU A 213 18.28 2.87 -2.52
CA LEU A 213 17.49 2.06 -1.60
C LEU A 213 17.88 0.60 -1.65
N ILE A 214 18.07 0.04 -2.86
CA ILE A 214 18.54 -1.34 -3.05
C ILE A 214 19.90 -1.54 -2.36
N LYS A 215 20.86 -0.64 -2.57
CA LYS A 215 22.17 -0.71 -1.90
C LYS A 215 22.06 -0.62 -0.38
N LYS A 216 21.15 0.20 0.14
CA LYS A 216 20.89 0.34 1.57
C LYS A 216 20.29 -0.94 2.18
N TRP A 217 19.34 -1.57 1.48
CA TRP A 217 18.65 -2.77 1.95
C TRP A 217 19.48 -4.04 1.73
N PHE A 218 20.24 -4.09 0.64
CA PHE A 218 21.05 -5.22 0.23
C PHE A 218 22.52 -4.77 0.08
N PRO A 219 23.24 -4.52 1.19
CA PRO A 219 24.66 -4.19 1.16
C PRO A 219 25.42 -5.29 0.41
N GLU A 220 26.30 -4.91 -0.51
CA GLU A 220 27.07 -5.86 -1.34
C GLU A 220 26.19 -6.81 -2.18
N GLY A 221 24.94 -6.42 -2.46
CA GLY A 221 24.00 -7.23 -3.23
C GLY A 221 23.42 -8.43 -2.48
N LYS A 222 23.56 -8.49 -1.16
CA LYS A 222 23.03 -9.56 -0.31
C LYS A 222 22.07 -9.03 0.75
N PRO A 223 21.01 -9.78 1.10
CA PRO A 223 20.19 -9.46 2.26
C PRO A 223 21.02 -9.42 3.54
N LYS A 224 20.64 -8.57 4.48
CA LYS A 224 21.21 -8.60 5.83
C LYS A 224 20.79 -9.87 6.55
N THR A 225 21.71 -10.52 7.24
CA THR A 225 21.41 -11.69 8.06
C THR A 225 20.80 -11.26 9.40
N ILE A 226 19.78 -11.96 9.86
CA ILE A 226 19.17 -11.74 11.17
C ILE A 226 20.17 -12.15 12.26
N SER A 227 20.28 -11.32 13.30
CA SER A 227 21.13 -11.67 14.46
C SER A 227 20.61 -12.92 15.19
N PRO A 228 21.47 -13.65 15.94
CA PRO A 228 21.06 -14.85 16.64
C PRO A 228 19.93 -14.62 17.64
N LEU A 229 19.11 -15.66 17.86
CA LEU A 229 18.07 -15.65 18.88
C LEU A 229 18.68 -15.61 20.28
N LYS A 230 17.96 -14.97 21.21
CA LYS A 230 18.18 -15.09 22.65
C LYS A 230 17.28 -16.19 23.20
N SER A 231 17.79 -16.97 24.15
CA SER A 231 17.03 -18.02 24.81
C SER A 231 17.27 -18.03 26.31
N THR A 232 16.24 -18.40 27.06
CA THR A 232 16.34 -18.74 28.49
C THR A 232 15.54 -20.00 28.76
N ILE A 233 16.03 -20.83 29.69
CA ILE A 233 15.32 -22.05 30.11
C ILE A 233 14.90 -21.85 31.55
N ASN A 234 13.63 -22.03 31.83
CA ASN A 234 13.06 -21.96 33.17
C ASN A 234 11.91 -22.94 33.31
N ASN A 235 11.85 -23.68 34.42
CA ASN A 235 10.82 -24.66 34.75
C ASN A 235 10.55 -25.63 33.58
N ASN A 236 11.61 -26.20 33.03
CA ASN A 236 11.56 -27.13 31.88
C ASN A 236 10.88 -26.54 30.62
N LYS A 237 10.84 -25.21 30.51
CA LYS A 237 10.35 -24.50 29.30
C LYS A 237 11.45 -23.66 28.71
N ILE A 238 11.48 -23.59 27.36
CA ILE A 238 12.37 -22.70 26.64
C ILE A 238 11.63 -21.46 26.19
N TYR A 239 12.20 -20.30 26.49
CA TYR A 239 11.75 -18.97 26.11
C TYR A 239 12.70 -18.44 25.04
N LEU A 240 12.17 -18.17 23.86
CA LEU A 240 12.91 -17.60 22.73
C LEU A 240 12.52 -16.14 22.53
N SER A 241 13.49 -15.30 22.21
CA SER A 241 13.25 -13.90 21.91
C SER A 241 14.28 -13.37 20.89
N HIS A 242 13.91 -12.27 20.23
CA HIS A 242 14.79 -11.53 19.34
C HIS A 242 14.72 -10.05 19.67
N LEU A 243 15.81 -9.30 19.46
CA LEU A 243 15.87 -7.86 19.76
C LEU A 243 14.97 -7.03 18.83
N ASP A 244 14.91 -7.42 17.56
CA ASP A 244 14.05 -6.77 16.57
C ASP A 244 12.67 -7.43 16.59
N GLN A 245 11.65 -6.64 16.97
CA GLN A 245 10.26 -7.09 17.07
C GLN A 245 9.63 -7.46 15.71
N ALA A 246 10.23 -7.03 14.59
CA ALA A 246 9.78 -7.42 13.25
C ALA A 246 10.29 -8.81 12.82
N THR A 247 11.14 -9.46 13.64
CA THR A 247 11.63 -10.81 13.41
C THR A 247 10.67 -11.82 14.02
N SER A 248 10.08 -12.68 13.19
CA SER A 248 9.35 -13.85 13.65
C SER A 248 10.33 -14.95 14.04
N ILE A 249 9.97 -15.75 15.03
CA ILE A 249 10.74 -16.92 15.45
C ILE A 249 10.01 -18.16 14.99
N VAL A 250 10.72 -19.06 14.30
CA VAL A 250 10.20 -20.36 13.93
C VAL A 250 11.01 -21.45 14.61
N TRP A 251 10.34 -22.55 14.95
CA TRP A 251 10.94 -23.67 15.65
C TRP A 251 10.40 -24.99 15.15
N LYS A 252 11.13 -26.07 15.40
CA LYS A 252 10.69 -27.47 15.20
C LYS A 252 11.44 -28.40 16.14
N GLU A 253 10.90 -29.57 16.40
CA GLU A 253 11.70 -30.67 16.94
C GLU A 253 12.68 -31.19 15.87
N THR A 254 13.81 -31.71 16.29
CA THR A 254 14.84 -32.14 15.33
C THR A 254 14.35 -33.24 14.38
N LYS A 255 13.41 -34.05 14.84
CA LYS A 255 12.79 -35.12 14.05
C LYS A 255 11.75 -34.61 13.03
N ASP A 256 11.26 -33.40 13.19
CA ASP A 256 10.22 -32.85 12.33
C ASP A 256 10.80 -32.18 11.08
N SER A 257 10.04 -32.25 9.99
CA SER A 257 10.35 -31.54 8.73
C SER A 257 9.69 -30.16 8.62
N ILE A 258 8.67 -29.88 9.44
CA ILE A 258 7.84 -28.68 9.34
C ILE A 258 8.22 -27.70 10.45
N TRP A 259 8.38 -26.42 10.07
CA TRP A 259 8.59 -25.31 11.00
C TRP A 259 7.26 -24.76 11.52
N SER A 260 7.18 -24.50 12.82
CA SER A 260 6.05 -23.89 13.50
C SER A 260 6.41 -22.47 13.99
N ASN A 261 5.46 -21.57 14.03
CA ASN A 261 5.67 -20.26 14.61
C ASN A 261 5.78 -20.37 16.15
N TYR A 262 6.78 -19.67 16.72
CA TYR A 262 6.91 -19.56 18.16
C TYR A 262 5.97 -18.48 18.69
N THR A 263 4.95 -18.88 19.43
CA THR A 263 3.93 -17.99 20.01
C THR A 263 3.87 -18.03 21.54
N GLN A 264 4.46 -19.07 22.14
CA GLN A 264 4.49 -19.26 23.60
C GLN A 264 5.70 -20.13 23.99
N PRO A 265 6.12 -20.11 25.27
CA PRO A 265 7.20 -20.96 25.75
C PRO A 265 6.95 -22.45 25.47
N LEU A 266 7.97 -23.13 24.92
CA LEU A 266 7.91 -24.54 24.54
C LEU A 266 8.32 -25.44 25.68
N ASP A 267 7.66 -26.60 25.83
CA ASP A 267 8.12 -27.66 26.72
C ASP A 267 9.43 -28.24 26.20
N PHE A 268 10.42 -28.34 27.10
CA PHE A 268 11.78 -28.73 26.74
C PHE A 268 12.04 -30.21 27.06
N SER A 269 11.23 -31.08 26.44
CA SER A 269 11.37 -32.55 26.57
C SER A 269 12.13 -33.19 25.41
N GLU A 270 12.26 -32.50 24.28
CA GLU A 270 12.89 -32.97 23.04
C GLU A 270 13.93 -31.95 22.57
N THR A 271 14.85 -32.38 21.71
CA THR A 271 15.80 -31.47 21.07
C THR A 271 15.07 -30.57 20.07
N ILE A 272 15.20 -29.27 20.25
CA ILE A 272 14.51 -28.22 19.47
C ILE A 272 15.52 -27.48 18.61
N GLN A 273 15.13 -27.17 17.39
CA GLN A 273 15.80 -26.22 16.50
C GLN A 273 14.96 -24.96 16.35
N ALA A 274 15.58 -23.79 16.37
CA ALA A 274 14.89 -22.51 16.15
C ALA A 274 15.77 -21.54 15.39
N LYS A 275 15.12 -20.65 14.64
CA LYS A 275 15.74 -19.55 13.92
C LYS A 275 14.83 -18.34 13.82
N GLY A 276 15.41 -17.15 13.66
CA GLY A 276 14.70 -15.94 13.31
C GLY A 276 14.49 -15.86 11.81
N VAL A 277 13.28 -15.46 11.40
CA VAL A 277 12.90 -15.25 9.99
C VAL A 277 12.25 -13.88 9.80
N ARG A 278 12.57 -13.22 8.69
CA ARG A 278 12.00 -11.92 8.34
C ARG A 278 12.04 -11.72 6.83
N ILE A 279 10.98 -11.18 6.25
CA ILE A 279 10.94 -10.87 4.82
C ILE A 279 12.06 -9.86 4.48
N GLY A 280 12.83 -10.13 3.43
CA GLY A 280 13.93 -9.27 2.97
C GLY A 280 15.26 -9.45 3.72
N TYR A 281 15.35 -10.45 4.59
CA TYR A 281 16.57 -10.80 5.34
C TYR A 281 16.92 -12.27 5.11
N GLU A 282 18.20 -12.61 5.27
CA GLU A 282 18.62 -13.99 5.46
C GLU A 282 18.25 -14.42 6.88
N ASP A 283 17.83 -15.68 7.04
CA ASP A 283 17.49 -16.25 8.33
C ASP A 283 18.68 -16.15 9.31
N SER A 284 18.39 -16.07 10.60
CA SER A 284 19.44 -16.17 11.61
C SER A 284 20.14 -17.53 11.55
N SER A 285 21.31 -17.59 12.16
CA SER A 285 21.93 -18.88 12.45
C SER A 285 20.94 -19.81 13.17
N LEU A 286 20.98 -21.10 12.78
CA LEU A 286 20.17 -22.13 13.43
C LEU A 286 20.67 -22.36 14.87
N SER A 287 19.77 -22.19 15.83
CA SER A 287 20.01 -22.51 17.23
C SER A 287 19.45 -23.88 17.55
N THR A 288 20.25 -24.78 18.13
CA THR A 288 19.82 -26.09 18.59
C THR A 288 19.90 -26.17 20.11
N PHE A 289 18.83 -26.59 20.74
CA PHE A 289 18.69 -26.74 22.19
C PHE A 289 18.47 -28.20 22.50
N PHE A 290 19.35 -28.78 23.31
CA PHE A 290 19.33 -30.19 23.68
C PHE A 290 18.55 -30.35 25.00
N SER A 291 17.56 -31.25 25.00
CA SER A 291 16.94 -31.71 26.24
C SER A 291 18.01 -32.42 27.11
N LYS A 292 17.92 -32.18 28.41
CA LYS A 292 18.83 -32.86 29.38
C LYS A 292 18.40 -34.29 29.61
#